data_f7a608905c98def6d2d60b1b015cb889
#
_entry.id   f7a608905c98def6d2d60b1b015cb889
#
_cell.length_a   1.000
_cell.length_b   1.000
_cell.length_c   1.000
_cell.angle_alpha   90.00
_cell.angle_beta   90.00
_cell.angle_gamma   90.00
#
_symmetry.space_group_name_H-M   'P 1'
#
loop_
_entity.id
_entity.type
_entity.pdbx_description
1 polymer ?
#
loop_
_entity_poly.entity_id
_entity_poly.type
_entity_poly.pdbx_seq_one_letter_code
_entity_poly.pdbx_strand_id
1 'polypeptide(L)'
;MRKIFIAGLAAGVVSSSYLLLAQQPPPPAGQPAPPPPPMSFFVASAGSGKGADLGGLAGADRICQTLATAAGSTKTWHAYLSAAAANGQPAVNARDRIGTGPWYNAKGARVAQNVADLHGDTLEAARRGNNMTKVTAINEKGETINGVGDTPNRHDMLTGSQLDGTAFTDGADHTCQNWTSSTSGTAQLGHHDRTGGGNTSWNSTHPSRGCSQENLVATGGAGLFYCFAIN
;
A
#
# COMPACT_ATOMS: atom_id res chain seq x y z
N MET A 1 3.06 80.82 -19.15
CA MET A 1 4.17 79.87 -19.30
C MET A 1 3.63 78.50 -18.93
N ARG A 2 3.29 77.67 -19.94
CA ARG A 2 2.76 76.27 -19.75
C ARG A 2 3.93 75.30 -19.88
N LYS A 3 4.20 74.54 -18.84
CA LYS A 3 5.19 73.46 -18.85
C LYS A 3 4.50 72.18 -19.33
N ILE A 4 5.00 71.62 -20.43
CA ILE A 4 4.56 70.34 -21.00
C ILE A 4 5.45 69.27 -20.35
N PHE A 5 4.82 68.28 -19.67
CA PHE A 5 5.49 67.09 -19.21
C PHE A 5 5.29 65.96 -20.26
N ILE A 6 6.42 65.49 -20.78
CA ILE A 6 6.45 64.30 -21.68
C ILE A 6 6.61 63.08 -20.80
N ALA A 7 5.62 62.21 -20.79
CA ALA A 7 5.69 60.89 -20.14
C ALA A 7 6.31 59.89 -21.12
N GLY A 8 7.50 59.37 -20.78
CA GLY A 8 8.13 58.29 -21.53
C GLY A 8 7.52 56.92 -21.16
N LEU A 9 6.95 56.22 -22.14
CA LEU A 9 6.56 54.81 -22.01
C LEU A 9 7.82 53.93 -22.14
N ALA A 10 8.19 53.23 -21.07
CA ALA A 10 9.18 52.14 -21.14
C ALA A 10 8.44 50.84 -21.49
N ALA A 11 8.68 50.33 -22.68
CA ALA A 11 8.19 49.02 -23.10
C ALA A 11 9.10 47.94 -22.51
N GLY A 12 8.61 47.25 -21.48
CA GLY A 12 9.28 46.07 -20.91
C GLY A 12 9.11 44.84 -21.81
N VAL A 13 10.21 44.34 -22.35
CA VAL A 13 10.24 43.08 -23.09
C VAL A 13 10.23 41.93 -22.09
N VAL A 14 9.11 41.25 -21.97
CA VAL A 14 9.00 40.01 -21.17
C VAL A 14 9.54 38.86 -22.02
N SER A 15 10.77 38.45 -21.75
CA SER A 15 11.36 37.24 -22.35
C SER A 15 10.76 35.98 -21.69
N SER A 16 9.80 35.34 -22.36
CA SER A 16 9.27 34.05 -21.95
C SER A 16 10.28 32.98 -22.32
N SER A 17 11.03 32.50 -21.30
CA SER A 17 11.90 31.33 -21.44
C SER A 17 11.03 30.08 -21.41
N TYR A 18 10.74 29.49 -22.57
CA TYR A 18 10.15 28.15 -22.67
C TYR A 18 11.22 27.13 -22.29
N LEU A 19 11.07 26.48 -21.11
CA LEU A 19 11.81 25.27 -20.80
C LEU A 19 11.35 24.19 -21.78
N LEU A 20 12.18 23.87 -22.76
CA LEU A 20 12.05 22.66 -23.58
C LEU A 20 12.31 21.46 -22.64
N LEU A 21 11.26 20.80 -22.24
CA LEU A 21 11.33 19.43 -21.70
C LEU A 21 11.92 18.56 -22.80
N ALA A 22 13.20 18.23 -22.68
CA ALA A 22 13.85 17.29 -23.58
C ALA A 22 13.12 15.95 -23.47
N GLN A 23 12.30 15.61 -24.45
CA GLN A 23 11.73 14.28 -24.63
C GLN A 23 12.93 13.34 -24.85
N GLN A 24 13.05 12.33 -23.99
CA GLN A 24 14.01 11.24 -24.23
C GLN A 24 13.75 10.66 -25.62
N PRO A 25 14.77 10.48 -26.46
CA PRO A 25 14.60 9.86 -27.76
C PRO A 25 14.00 8.46 -27.56
N PRO A 26 13.10 8.02 -28.45
CA PRO A 26 12.58 6.64 -28.40
C PRO A 26 13.76 5.64 -28.49
N PRO A 27 13.70 4.52 -27.76
CA PRO A 27 14.73 3.51 -27.82
C PRO A 27 14.94 3.04 -29.26
N PRO A 28 16.16 2.67 -29.66
CA PRO A 28 16.44 2.21 -31.01
C PRO A 28 15.57 1.01 -31.37
N ALA A 29 14.95 1.06 -32.55
CA ALA A 29 14.11 -0.02 -33.06
C ALA A 29 14.93 -1.33 -33.14
N GLY A 30 14.52 -2.36 -32.36
CA GLY A 30 15.16 -3.69 -32.39
C GLY A 30 15.80 -4.16 -31.08
N GLN A 31 15.90 -3.33 -30.02
CA GLN A 31 16.29 -3.85 -28.70
C GLN A 31 15.08 -4.47 -27.99
N PRO A 32 15.20 -5.72 -27.47
CA PRO A 32 14.17 -6.29 -26.60
C PRO A 32 13.93 -5.35 -25.41
N ALA A 33 12.67 -5.16 -25.02
CA ALA A 33 12.37 -4.44 -23.80
C ALA A 33 13.11 -5.09 -22.61
N PRO A 34 13.66 -4.31 -21.67
CA PRO A 34 14.30 -4.88 -20.49
C PRO A 34 13.28 -5.74 -19.73
N PRO A 35 13.71 -6.83 -19.07
CA PRO A 35 12.82 -7.66 -18.30
C PRO A 35 12.12 -6.82 -17.21
N PRO A 36 10.86 -7.13 -16.86
CA PRO A 36 10.16 -6.40 -15.81
C PRO A 36 10.92 -6.53 -14.48
N PRO A 37 10.85 -5.52 -13.63
CA PRO A 37 11.45 -5.59 -12.29
C PRO A 37 10.93 -6.81 -11.52
N PRO A 38 11.77 -7.49 -10.73
CA PRO A 38 11.34 -8.63 -9.94
C PRO A 38 10.29 -8.22 -8.92
N MET A 39 9.32 -9.09 -8.69
CA MET A 39 8.26 -8.88 -7.70
C MET A 39 8.85 -8.53 -6.33
N SER A 40 8.28 -7.51 -5.70
CA SER A 40 8.60 -7.06 -4.33
C SER A 40 7.36 -6.63 -3.53
N PHE A 41 6.16 -6.83 -4.09
CA PHE A 41 4.87 -6.58 -3.46
C PHE A 41 3.83 -7.57 -3.99
N PHE A 42 2.94 -8.04 -3.10
CA PHE A 42 1.71 -8.74 -3.49
C PHE A 42 0.66 -8.69 -2.36
N VAL A 43 -0.59 -8.94 -2.70
CA VAL A 43 -1.65 -9.29 -1.74
C VAL A 43 -1.59 -10.80 -1.53
N ALA A 44 -1.52 -11.27 -0.29
CA ALA A 44 -1.51 -12.70 0.00
C ALA A 44 -2.75 -13.39 -0.61
N SER A 45 -2.55 -14.44 -1.41
CA SER A 45 -3.65 -15.20 -2.01
C SER A 45 -4.42 -16.02 -0.98
N ALA A 46 -3.82 -16.26 0.20
CA ALA A 46 -4.41 -16.99 1.32
C ALA A 46 -3.95 -16.37 2.65
N GLY A 47 -4.85 -16.34 3.62
CA GLY A 47 -4.54 -16.08 5.02
C GLY A 47 -4.24 -17.37 5.79
N SER A 48 -4.31 -17.31 7.13
CA SER A 48 -4.11 -18.48 7.99
C SER A 48 -5.25 -19.52 7.93
N GLY A 49 -6.43 -19.14 7.41
CA GLY A 49 -7.67 -19.91 7.51
C GLY A 49 -8.33 -19.85 8.89
N LYS A 50 -7.76 -19.10 9.83
CA LYS A 50 -8.26 -18.92 11.20
C LYS A 50 -8.61 -17.45 11.49
N GLY A 51 -9.19 -16.76 10.50
CA GLY A 51 -9.46 -15.32 10.61
C GLY A 51 -8.20 -14.51 10.80
N ALA A 52 -8.17 -13.64 11.81
CA ALA A 52 -7.05 -12.79 12.12
C ALA A 52 -5.99 -13.43 13.06
N ASP A 53 -6.17 -14.69 13.47
CA ASP A 53 -5.10 -15.47 14.12
C ASP A 53 -4.09 -15.90 13.04
N LEU A 54 -3.05 -15.12 12.88
CA LEU A 54 -1.95 -15.37 11.95
C LEU A 54 -0.75 -16.03 12.63
N GLY A 55 -0.82 -16.26 13.95
CA GLY A 55 0.33 -16.67 14.77
C GLY A 55 1.29 -15.51 15.04
N GLY A 56 0.74 -14.31 15.24
CA GLY A 56 1.48 -13.06 15.43
C GLY A 56 2.14 -12.54 14.16
N LEU A 57 2.94 -11.48 14.30
CA LEU A 57 3.69 -10.92 13.16
C LEU A 57 4.60 -11.95 12.50
N ALA A 58 5.29 -12.77 13.29
CA ALA A 58 6.17 -13.81 12.77
C ALA A 58 5.43 -14.89 11.98
N GLY A 59 4.18 -15.20 12.36
CA GLY A 59 3.33 -16.12 11.61
C GLY A 59 2.89 -15.54 10.28
N ALA A 60 2.49 -14.27 10.27
CA ALA A 60 2.15 -13.53 9.05
C ALA A 60 3.35 -13.43 8.08
N ASP A 61 4.55 -13.15 8.59
CA ASP A 61 5.77 -13.12 7.78
C ASP A 61 6.07 -14.48 7.15
N ARG A 62 5.88 -15.57 7.89
CA ARG A 62 6.01 -16.93 7.33
C ARG A 62 5.02 -17.21 6.21
N ILE A 63 3.78 -16.71 6.32
CA ILE A 63 2.79 -16.84 5.23
C ILE A 63 3.28 -16.09 4.00
N CYS A 64 3.70 -14.82 4.13
CA CYS A 64 4.29 -14.04 3.04
C CYS A 64 5.47 -14.75 2.39
N GLN A 65 6.42 -15.23 3.21
CA GLN A 65 7.60 -15.92 2.71
C GLN A 65 7.25 -17.21 1.96
N THR A 66 6.32 -18.00 2.49
CA THR A 66 5.90 -19.25 1.85
C THR A 66 5.25 -19.01 0.49
N LEU A 67 4.33 -18.04 0.40
CA LEU A 67 3.67 -17.67 -0.86
C LEU A 67 4.66 -17.12 -1.88
N ALA A 68 5.55 -16.24 -1.45
CA ALA A 68 6.57 -15.66 -2.30
C ALA A 68 7.56 -16.72 -2.83
N THR A 69 8.00 -17.64 -1.97
CA THR A 69 8.90 -18.74 -2.36
C THR A 69 8.22 -19.67 -3.36
N ALA A 70 6.94 -19.99 -3.17
CA ALA A 70 6.17 -20.78 -4.11
C ALA A 70 6.00 -20.09 -5.48
N ALA A 71 6.03 -18.74 -5.50
CA ALA A 71 6.04 -17.93 -6.72
C ALA A 71 7.46 -17.70 -7.30
N GLY A 72 8.50 -18.39 -6.78
CA GLY A 72 9.87 -18.32 -7.27
C GLY A 72 10.71 -17.14 -6.72
N SER A 73 10.22 -16.39 -5.74
CA SER A 73 10.99 -15.30 -5.14
C SER A 73 12.06 -15.82 -4.16
N THR A 74 13.25 -15.25 -4.25
CA THR A 74 14.37 -15.51 -3.32
C THR A 74 14.58 -14.40 -2.29
N LYS A 75 13.71 -13.40 -2.29
CA LYS A 75 13.75 -12.26 -1.37
C LYS A 75 13.23 -12.64 0.02
N THR A 76 13.52 -11.80 1.01
CA THR A 76 12.92 -11.88 2.35
C THR A 76 11.63 -11.05 2.38
N TRP A 77 10.56 -11.62 2.94
CA TRP A 77 9.22 -11.05 2.87
C TRP A 77 8.61 -10.83 4.25
N HIS A 78 8.03 -9.66 4.46
CA HIS A 78 7.28 -9.31 5.66
C HIS A 78 5.84 -8.92 5.32
N ALA A 79 4.94 -9.20 6.25
CA ALA A 79 3.57 -8.73 6.21
C ALA A 79 3.51 -7.25 6.61
N TYR A 80 2.71 -6.45 5.92
CA TYR A 80 2.37 -5.08 6.30
C TYR A 80 1.32 -5.11 7.40
N LEU A 81 1.77 -5.25 8.63
CA LEU A 81 0.92 -5.33 9.82
C LEU A 81 1.55 -4.53 10.95
N SER A 82 0.76 -3.68 11.60
CA SER A 82 1.15 -3.08 12.89
C SER A 82 0.82 -4.02 14.04
N ALA A 83 1.47 -3.81 15.18
CA ALA A 83 1.14 -4.46 16.44
C ALA A 83 1.17 -3.44 17.59
N ALA A 84 0.24 -3.57 18.52
CA ALA A 84 0.19 -2.73 19.70
C ALA A 84 1.33 -3.09 20.70
N ALA A 85 1.74 -2.13 21.51
CA ALA A 85 2.66 -2.40 22.61
C ALA A 85 2.05 -3.44 23.57
N ALA A 86 2.81 -4.47 23.88
CA ALA A 86 2.35 -5.54 24.77
C ALA A 86 3.53 -6.25 25.46
N ASN A 87 3.32 -6.76 26.67
CA ASN A 87 4.30 -7.56 27.42
C ASN A 87 5.67 -6.89 27.53
N GLY A 88 5.69 -5.56 27.74
CA GLY A 88 6.93 -4.78 27.85
C GLY A 88 7.65 -4.53 26.52
N GLN A 89 7.08 -4.98 25.39
CA GLN A 89 7.59 -4.67 24.05
C GLN A 89 6.90 -3.43 23.49
N PRO A 90 7.64 -2.55 22.79
CA PRO A 90 7.05 -1.38 22.12
C PRO A 90 6.10 -1.78 21.01
N ALA A 91 5.23 -0.86 20.61
CA ALA A 91 4.41 -1.02 19.41
C ALA A 91 5.30 -1.18 18.16
N VAL A 92 4.79 -1.91 17.18
CA VAL A 92 5.46 -2.13 15.90
C VAL A 92 4.63 -1.46 14.80
N ASN A 93 5.23 -0.57 14.04
CA ASN A 93 4.58 0.09 12.91
C ASN A 93 4.73 -0.77 11.65
N ALA A 94 3.66 -0.93 10.89
CA ALA A 94 3.71 -1.66 9.62
C ALA A 94 4.69 -1.03 8.62
N ARG A 95 4.73 0.31 8.56
CA ARG A 95 5.62 1.07 7.67
C ARG A 95 7.11 0.79 7.89
N ASP A 96 7.50 0.45 9.11
CA ASP A 96 8.90 0.24 9.49
C ASP A 96 9.36 -1.21 9.20
N ARG A 97 8.44 -2.09 8.80
CA ARG A 97 8.70 -3.51 8.58
C ARG A 97 8.95 -3.90 7.13
N ILE A 98 8.66 -3.03 6.19
CA ILE A 98 8.53 -3.36 4.76
C ILE A 98 9.74 -2.94 3.91
N GLY A 99 10.83 -2.47 4.50
CA GLY A 99 11.98 -1.95 3.76
C GLY A 99 11.73 -0.55 3.20
N THR A 100 12.46 -0.18 2.16
CA THR A 100 12.49 1.19 1.64
C THR A 100 11.86 1.37 0.25
N GLY A 101 11.57 0.27 -0.47
CA GLY A 101 11.10 0.30 -1.85
C GLY A 101 12.23 0.47 -2.88
N PRO A 102 11.95 0.65 -4.17
CA PRO A 102 10.61 0.65 -4.76
C PRO A 102 9.97 -0.75 -4.79
N TRP A 103 8.64 -0.79 -4.74
CA TRP A 103 7.90 -2.05 -4.77
C TRP A 103 7.14 -2.26 -6.07
N TYR A 104 7.27 -3.47 -6.62
CA TYR A 104 6.66 -3.89 -7.88
C TYR A 104 5.84 -5.15 -7.65
N ASN A 105 4.67 -5.22 -8.28
CA ASN A 105 3.84 -6.41 -8.25
C ASN A 105 4.36 -7.52 -9.18
N ALA A 106 3.69 -8.68 -9.18
CA ALA A 106 4.08 -9.84 -9.99
C ALA A 106 4.09 -9.59 -11.51
N LYS A 107 3.48 -8.50 -11.99
CA LYS A 107 3.48 -8.08 -13.40
C LYS A 107 4.46 -6.93 -13.69
N GLY A 108 5.33 -6.59 -12.74
CA GLY A 108 6.31 -5.52 -12.87
C GLY A 108 5.74 -4.11 -12.78
N ALA A 109 4.46 -3.93 -12.45
CA ALA A 109 3.90 -2.61 -12.21
C ALA A 109 4.35 -2.09 -10.85
N ARG A 110 4.90 -0.86 -10.83
CA ARG A 110 5.29 -0.21 -9.58
C ARG A 110 4.08 0.18 -8.75
N VAL A 111 4.05 -0.26 -7.49
CA VAL A 111 3.01 0.08 -6.51
C VAL A 111 3.35 1.37 -5.80
N ALA A 112 4.59 1.53 -5.35
CA ALA A 112 5.10 2.75 -4.74
C ALA A 112 6.61 2.84 -4.90
N GLN A 113 7.14 4.07 -4.88
CA GLN A 113 8.57 4.34 -5.01
C GLN A 113 9.32 4.12 -3.70
N ASN A 114 8.72 4.50 -2.58
CA ASN A 114 9.30 4.43 -1.23
C ASN A 114 8.18 4.51 -0.18
N VAL A 115 8.54 4.46 1.11
CA VAL A 115 7.60 4.53 2.24
C VAL A 115 6.77 5.81 2.23
N ALA A 116 7.37 6.97 1.91
CA ALA A 116 6.67 8.25 1.85
C ALA A 116 5.63 8.28 0.73
N ASP A 117 5.99 7.78 -0.47
CA ASP A 117 5.07 7.66 -1.59
C ASP A 117 3.91 6.69 -1.28
N LEU A 118 4.21 5.55 -0.63
CA LEU A 118 3.21 4.56 -0.24
C LEU A 118 2.14 5.13 0.70
N HIS A 119 2.53 6.01 1.62
CA HIS A 119 1.63 6.60 2.64
C HIS A 119 1.18 8.05 2.31
N GLY A 120 1.53 8.58 1.15
CA GLY A 120 1.11 9.92 0.74
C GLY A 120 1.89 11.07 1.38
N ASP A 121 3.13 10.85 1.82
CA ASP A 121 3.97 11.87 2.47
C ASP A 121 4.63 12.81 1.45
N THR A 122 4.63 12.48 0.16
CA THR A 122 5.18 13.33 -0.91
C THR A 122 4.10 14.18 -1.57
N LEU A 123 4.47 15.33 -2.15
CA LEU A 123 3.54 16.16 -2.90
C LEU A 123 2.94 15.41 -4.12
N GLU A 124 3.71 14.56 -4.76
CA GLU A 124 3.24 13.74 -5.88
C GLU A 124 2.24 12.69 -5.41
N ALA A 125 2.53 11.98 -4.31
CA ALA A 125 1.61 11.02 -3.71
C ALA A 125 0.32 11.69 -3.22
N ALA A 126 0.38 12.90 -2.67
CA ALA A 126 -0.80 13.66 -2.28
C ALA A 126 -1.70 14.02 -3.47
N ARG A 127 -1.12 14.20 -4.66
CA ARG A 127 -1.87 14.52 -5.89
C ARG A 127 -2.41 13.30 -6.62
N ARG A 128 -1.67 12.19 -6.62
CA ARG A 128 -1.97 10.98 -7.41
C ARG A 128 -2.29 9.77 -6.55
N GLY A 129 -1.89 9.79 -5.26
CA GLY A 129 -1.83 8.63 -4.40
C GLY A 129 -0.75 7.64 -4.87
N ASN A 130 -0.51 6.61 -4.07
CA ASN A 130 0.24 5.46 -4.55
C ASN A 130 -0.57 4.70 -5.63
N ASN A 131 0.09 3.79 -6.33
CA ASN A 131 -0.54 2.99 -7.37
C ASN A 131 -1.21 1.71 -6.81
N MET A 132 -1.75 1.77 -5.59
CA MET A 132 -2.52 0.69 -4.98
C MET A 132 -3.96 0.75 -5.49
N THR A 133 -4.32 -0.17 -6.37
CA THR A 133 -5.64 -0.25 -7.01
C THR A 133 -6.00 -1.72 -7.23
N LYS A 134 -7.25 -2.03 -7.57
CA LYS A 134 -7.70 -3.40 -7.88
C LYS A 134 -6.82 -4.10 -8.94
N VAL A 135 -6.26 -3.36 -9.89
CA VAL A 135 -5.45 -3.94 -10.98
C VAL A 135 -3.97 -4.07 -10.64
N THR A 136 -3.49 -3.39 -9.62
CA THR A 136 -2.08 -3.41 -9.20
C THR A 136 -1.85 -4.15 -7.90
N ALA A 137 -2.83 -4.15 -6.99
CA ALA A 137 -2.84 -4.93 -5.75
C ALA A 137 -3.27 -6.39 -6.05
N ILE A 138 -2.43 -7.08 -6.80
CA ILE A 138 -2.62 -8.48 -7.24
C ILE A 138 -1.85 -9.45 -6.33
N ASN A 139 -2.19 -10.74 -6.40
CA ASN A 139 -1.50 -11.75 -5.60
C ASN A 139 -0.12 -12.13 -6.16
N GLU A 140 0.58 -13.02 -5.45
CA GLU A 140 1.93 -13.50 -5.81
C GLU A 140 1.98 -14.25 -7.16
N LYS A 141 0.83 -14.72 -7.65
CA LYS A 141 0.71 -15.42 -8.96
C LYS A 141 0.37 -14.45 -10.09
N GLY A 142 0.18 -13.16 -9.79
CA GLY A 142 -0.26 -12.17 -10.77
C GLY A 142 -1.76 -12.16 -11.04
N GLU A 143 -2.56 -12.79 -10.17
CA GLU A 143 -4.03 -12.84 -10.28
C GLU A 143 -4.66 -11.67 -9.53
N THR A 144 -5.76 -11.16 -10.07
CA THR A 144 -6.55 -10.10 -9.41
C THR A 144 -7.29 -10.66 -8.21
N ILE A 145 -7.26 -9.92 -7.10
CA ILE A 145 -8.10 -10.20 -5.92
C ILE A 145 -9.48 -9.57 -6.15
N ASN A 146 -10.52 -10.32 -5.83
CA ASN A 146 -11.89 -9.81 -5.88
C ASN A 146 -12.04 -8.56 -4.99
N GLY A 147 -12.74 -7.56 -5.52
CA GLY A 147 -13.03 -6.30 -4.83
C GLY A 147 -14.51 -6.00 -4.78
N VAL A 148 -14.86 -4.75 -4.55
CA VAL A 148 -16.25 -4.29 -4.58
C VAL A 148 -16.89 -4.63 -5.93
N GLY A 149 -18.11 -5.21 -5.87
CA GLY A 149 -18.86 -5.66 -7.04
C GLY A 149 -18.57 -7.09 -7.49
N ASP A 150 -17.50 -7.73 -6.97
CA ASP A 150 -17.23 -9.15 -7.23
C ASP A 150 -17.89 -10.04 -6.19
N THR A 151 -18.06 -11.32 -6.53
CA THR A 151 -18.59 -12.35 -5.61
C THR A 151 -17.61 -13.52 -5.53
N PRO A 152 -17.09 -13.90 -4.32
CA PRO A 152 -17.22 -13.12 -3.07
C PRO A 152 -16.39 -11.84 -3.10
N ASN A 153 -16.84 -10.78 -2.40
CA ASN A 153 -16.03 -9.61 -2.14
C ASN A 153 -14.87 -9.97 -1.17
N ARG A 154 -13.65 -9.50 -1.45
CA ARG A 154 -12.44 -9.75 -0.65
C ARG A 154 -11.56 -8.52 -0.54
N HIS A 155 -12.15 -7.31 -0.58
CA HIS A 155 -11.37 -6.10 -0.66
C HIS A 155 -10.73 -5.64 0.65
N ASP A 156 -11.23 -6.12 1.80
CA ASP A 156 -10.70 -5.79 3.12
C ASP A 156 -9.40 -6.55 3.39
N MET A 157 -8.34 -5.80 3.66
CA MET A 157 -7.03 -6.31 4.03
C MET A 157 -6.73 -6.02 5.49
N LEU A 158 -6.25 -7.01 6.23
CA LEU A 158 -5.73 -6.83 7.59
C LEU A 158 -4.50 -5.92 7.54
N THR A 159 -4.45 -4.90 8.41
CA THR A 159 -3.31 -3.98 8.52
C THR A 159 -3.00 -3.58 9.96
N GLY A 160 -4.02 -3.36 10.78
CA GLY A 160 -3.85 -2.85 12.15
C GLY A 160 -3.19 -1.48 12.22
N SER A 161 -3.23 -0.71 11.13
CA SER A 161 -2.42 0.51 10.96
C SER A 161 -3.27 1.75 10.83
N GLN A 162 -2.75 2.88 11.30
CA GLN A 162 -3.20 4.22 10.94
C GLN A 162 -2.87 4.54 9.48
N LEU A 163 -3.41 5.64 8.95
CA LEU A 163 -3.20 6.07 7.56
C LEU A 163 -1.71 6.20 7.18
N ASP A 164 -0.89 6.66 8.11
CA ASP A 164 0.55 6.83 7.91
C ASP A 164 1.36 5.54 8.10
N GLY A 165 0.70 4.41 8.40
CA GLY A 165 1.34 3.11 8.62
C GLY A 165 1.88 2.88 10.02
N THR A 166 1.58 3.77 10.98
CA THR A 166 1.93 3.59 12.40
C THR A 166 0.89 2.75 13.13
N ALA A 167 1.27 2.16 14.26
CA ALA A 167 0.35 1.49 15.17
C ALA A 167 -0.57 2.49 15.87
N PHE A 168 -1.77 2.06 16.27
CA PHE A 168 -2.64 2.83 17.15
C PHE A 168 -2.07 2.89 18.57
N THR A 169 -2.30 4.02 19.25
CA THR A 169 -1.83 4.28 20.62
C THR A 169 -2.96 4.67 21.57
N ASP A 170 -4.21 4.49 21.14
CA ASP A 170 -5.42 4.85 21.89
C ASP A 170 -5.85 3.84 22.96
N GLY A 171 -5.11 2.73 23.06
CA GLY A 171 -5.37 1.65 24.02
C GLY A 171 -6.46 0.67 23.60
N ALA A 172 -7.11 0.88 22.43
CA ALA A 172 -8.05 -0.09 21.85
C ALA A 172 -7.33 -1.19 21.04
N ASP A 173 -8.00 -2.34 20.89
CA ASP A 173 -7.46 -3.42 20.06
C ASP A 173 -7.82 -3.20 18.59
N HIS A 174 -6.82 -2.93 17.78
CA HIS A 174 -6.90 -2.77 16.32
C HIS A 174 -6.21 -3.90 15.55
N THR A 175 -5.78 -4.96 16.25
CA THR A 175 -4.86 -5.97 15.72
C THR A 175 -5.27 -7.41 16.07
N CYS A 176 -6.52 -7.62 16.55
CA CYS A 176 -6.96 -8.92 17.01
C CYS A 176 -5.93 -9.56 17.96
N GLN A 177 -5.59 -8.83 19.05
CA GLN A 177 -4.58 -9.23 20.04
C GLN A 177 -3.21 -9.52 19.41
N ASN A 178 -2.71 -8.56 18.62
CA ASN A 178 -1.45 -8.70 17.90
C ASN A 178 -1.41 -9.95 17.00
N TRP A 179 -2.50 -10.19 16.28
CA TRP A 179 -2.64 -11.26 15.28
C TRP A 179 -2.59 -12.67 15.87
N THR A 180 -3.10 -12.82 17.10
CA THR A 180 -3.16 -14.10 17.81
C THR A 180 -4.57 -14.52 18.20
N SER A 181 -5.60 -13.73 17.82
CA SER A 181 -6.99 -14.01 18.14
C SER A 181 -7.82 -14.27 16.88
N SER A 182 -8.61 -15.32 16.91
CA SER A 182 -9.68 -15.62 15.95
C SER A 182 -11.08 -15.44 16.56
N THR A 183 -11.20 -14.91 17.77
CA THR A 183 -12.47 -14.83 18.49
C THR A 183 -12.79 -13.43 18.98
N SER A 184 -11.90 -12.82 19.75
CA SER A 184 -12.12 -11.54 20.42
C SER A 184 -11.22 -10.44 19.86
N GLY A 185 -11.69 -9.18 19.96
CA GLY A 185 -11.02 -8.00 19.45
C GLY A 185 -11.53 -7.56 18.09
N THR A 186 -10.84 -6.58 17.51
CA THR A 186 -11.06 -6.08 16.15
C THR A 186 -9.73 -5.85 15.46
N ALA A 187 -9.74 -5.82 14.13
CA ALA A 187 -8.60 -5.43 13.32
C ALA A 187 -8.93 -4.18 12.52
N GLN A 188 -8.01 -3.22 12.40
CA GLN A 188 -8.11 -2.17 11.40
C GLN A 188 -7.86 -2.76 10.02
N LEU A 189 -8.69 -2.38 9.04
CA LEU A 189 -8.70 -2.88 7.68
C LEU A 189 -8.39 -1.76 6.68
N GLY A 190 -7.83 -2.13 5.53
CA GLY A 190 -7.68 -1.26 4.37
C GLY A 190 -8.34 -1.90 3.14
N HIS A 191 -8.64 -1.09 2.12
CA HIS A 191 -9.25 -1.56 0.88
C HIS A 191 -8.23 -1.62 -0.26
N HIS A 192 -7.83 -2.82 -0.70
CA HIS A 192 -6.83 -2.98 -1.76
C HIS A 192 -7.28 -2.35 -3.10
N ASP A 193 -8.58 -2.31 -3.35
CA ASP A 193 -9.18 -1.74 -4.55
C ASP A 193 -9.50 -0.24 -4.42
N ARG A 194 -9.34 0.33 -3.22
CA ARG A 194 -9.63 1.73 -2.87
C ARG A 194 -11.05 2.17 -3.23
N THR A 195 -12.01 1.27 -3.08
CA THR A 195 -13.43 1.51 -3.37
C THR A 195 -14.29 1.21 -2.16
N GLY A 196 -15.52 1.74 -2.17
CA GLY A 196 -16.52 1.51 -1.12
C GLY A 196 -16.38 2.42 0.10
N GLY A 197 -17.53 2.78 0.70
CA GLY A 197 -17.59 3.57 1.93
C GLY A 197 -17.08 5.00 1.83
N GLY A 198 -17.12 5.73 2.94
CA GLY A 198 -16.66 7.13 3.02
C GLY A 198 -15.14 7.32 3.08
N ASN A 199 -14.38 6.24 3.20
CA ASN A 199 -12.93 6.24 3.25
C ASN A 199 -12.39 5.13 2.36
N THR A 200 -11.55 5.48 1.40
CA THR A 200 -10.97 4.58 0.39
C THR A 200 -9.49 4.31 0.62
N SER A 201 -9.01 4.41 1.86
CA SER A 201 -7.62 4.13 2.19
C SER A 201 -7.26 2.68 1.90
N TRP A 202 -6.08 2.46 1.34
CA TRP A 202 -5.57 1.12 1.09
C TRP A 202 -5.21 0.38 2.38
N ASN A 203 -4.87 1.13 3.47
CA ASN A 203 -4.35 0.55 4.71
C ASN A 203 -5.15 0.88 5.97
N SER A 204 -6.08 1.87 5.95
CA SER A 204 -6.80 2.27 7.16
C SER A 204 -8.18 2.83 6.85
N THR A 205 -9.15 1.96 6.64
CA THR A 205 -10.52 2.33 6.24
C THR A 205 -11.50 2.25 7.41
N HIS A 206 -11.64 1.08 8.01
CA HIS A 206 -12.57 0.82 9.12
C HIS A 206 -12.13 -0.40 9.95
N PRO A 207 -12.67 -0.58 11.17
CA PRO A 207 -12.44 -1.79 11.94
C PRO A 207 -13.24 -2.98 11.34
N SER A 208 -12.73 -4.20 11.55
CA SER A 208 -13.48 -5.42 11.28
C SER A 208 -14.65 -5.58 12.28
N ARG A 209 -15.65 -6.40 11.93
CA ARG A 209 -16.72 -6.80 12.86
C ARG A 209 -16.18 -7.60 14.05
N GLY A 210 -15.07 -8.30 13.86
CA GLY A 210 -14.40 -9.15 14.84
C GLY A 210 -13.26 -9.90 14.18
N CYS A 211 -12.66 -10.85 14.90
CA CYS A 211 -11.43 -11.53 14.48
C CYS A 211 -11.65 -12.91 13.84
N SER A 212 -12.88 -13.46 13.90
CA SER A 212 -13.16 -14.75 13.25
C SER A 212 -13.20 -14.65 11.73
N GLN A 213 -13.01 -15.78 11.06
CA GLN A 213 -13.07 -15.82 9.60
C GLN A 213 -14.42 -15.34 9.07
N GLU A 214 -15.55 -15.72 9.75
CA GLU A 214 -16.87 -15.27 9.36
C GLU A 214 -17.05 -13.76 9.53
N ASN A 215 -16.50 -13.18 10.61
CA ASN A 215 -16.57 -11.73 10.84
C ASN A 215 -15.78 -10.95 9.80
N LEU A 216 -14.63 -11.44 9.38
CA LEU A 216 -13.83 -10.81 8.31
C LEU A 216 -14.53 -10.92 6.94
N VAL A 217 -15.15 -12.06 6.65
CA VAL A 217 -15.95 -12.24 5.42
C VAL A 217 -17.18 -11.33 5.43
N ALA A 218 -17.81 -11.14 6.59
CA ALA A 218 -19.02 -10.32 6.71
C ALA A 218 -18.78 -8.82 6.47
N THR A 219 -17.54 -8.33 6.55
CA THR A 219 -17.18 -6.96 6.19
C THR A 219 -16.65 -6.81 4.77
N GLY A 220 -16.46 -7.91 4.04
CA GLY A 220 -15.95 -7.88 2.66
C GLY A 220 -14.49 -8.30 2.54
N GLY A 221 -13.98 -9.01 3.52
CA GLY A 221 -12.61 -9.54 3.55
C GLY A 221 -12.54 -11.05 3.43
N ALA A 222 -11.34 -11.60 3.65
CA ALA A 222 -11.08 -13.03 3.71
C ALA A 222 -9.89 -13.36 4.64
N GLY A 223 -9.48 -12.43 5.50
CA GLY A 223 -8.29 -12.56 6.32
C GLY A 223 -6.98 -12.42 5.52
N LEU A 224 -7.03 -11.71 4.39
CA LEU A 224 -5.87 -11.42 3.54
C LEU A 224 -5.13 -10.16 4.02
N PHE A 225 -3.87 -10.01 3.61
CA PHE A 225 -3.02 -8.90 3.95
C PHE A 225 -1.95 -8.68 2.88
N TYR A 226 -1.23 -7.56 2.97
CA TYR A 226 -0.16 -7.22 2.02
C TYR A 226 1.18 -7.80 2.45
N CYS A 227 1.96 -8.23 1.47
CA CYS A 227 3.31 -8.73 1.63
C CYS A 227 4.30 -7.86 0.85
N PHE A 228 5.41 -7.50 1.50
CA PHE A 228 6.46 -6.66 0.93
C PHE A 228 7.82 -7.34 1.09
N ALA A 229 8.64 -7.28 0.05
CA ALA A 229 10.03 -7.66 0.15
C ALA A 229 10.84 -6.55 0.84
N ILE A 230 11.73 -6.94 1.74
CA ILE A 230 12.55 -6.00 2.54
C ILE A 230 13.98 -5.84 1.99
N ASN A 231 14.35 -6.59 0.94
CA ASN A 231 15.67 -6.58 0.28
C ASN A 231 15.53 -6.70 -1.24
#